data_9f21f83ed2cc0e0648d107987bf0bfe4
#
_entry.id   9f21f83ed2cc0e0648d107987bf0bfe4
#
_cell.length_a   1.000
_cell.length_b   1.000
_cell.length_c   1.000
_cell.angle_alpha   90.00
_cell.angle_beta   90.00
_cell.angle_gamma   90.00
#
_symmetry.space_group_name_H-M   'P 1'
#
loop_
_entity.id
_entity.type
_entity.pdbx_description
1 polymer ?
#
loop_
_entity_poly.entity_id
_entity_poly.type
_entity_poly.pdbx_seq_one_letter_code
_entity_poly.pdbx_strand_id
1 'polypeptide(L)'
;MVIHGFQKLTLLDYPGKVACTLFSGGCNFRCPFCQNGNLVQHPEWEPVIPEEEIFAVLEKRRGVLDGVCVTGGEPTLDPDLERFVTKIKELGYLVKLDTNGYRPEILKKLVEEKKIDYVAMDIKNAPSRYGETAGFPMSPRYSRNCSGVSSHT
;
A
#
# COMPACT_ATOMS: atom_id res chain seq x y z
N MET A 1 8.22 0.88 9.87
CA MET A 1 6.97 0.32 9.29
C MET A 1 6.88 -1.15 9.62
N VAL A 2 5.70 -1.64 10.03
CA VAL A 2 5.52 -3.05 10.40
C VAL A 2 5.08 -3.85 9.17
N ILE A 3 5.87 -4.86 8.80
CA ILE A 3 5.62 -5.74 7.65
C ILE A 3 5.37 -7.16 8.16
N HIS A 4 4.28 -7.77 7.72
CA HIS A 4 3.86 -9.12 8.09
C HIS A 4 3.98 -10.14 6.95
N GLY A 5 4.15 -9.68 5.71
CA GLY A 5 4.33 -10.56 4.56
C GLY A 5 5.35 -10.00 3.58
N PHE A 6 6.14 -10.88 2.98
CA PHE A 6 7.15 -10.53 1.99
C PHE A 6 7.17 -11.54 0.85
N GLN A 7 6.51 -11.20 -0.24
CA GLN A 7 6.63 -11.95 -1.50
C GLN A 7 7.86 -11.44 -2.26
N LYS A 8 8.91 -12.25 -2.26
CA LYS A 8 10.23 -11.87 -2.76
C LYS A 8 10.32 -11.66 -4.28
N LEU A 9 9.30 -12.11 -5.04
CA LEU A 9 9.20 -11.93 -6.50
C LEU A 9 7.73 -11.90 -6.92
N THR A 10 7.37 -10.91 -7.72
CA THR A 10 6.08 -10.81 -8.40
C THR A 10 6.27 -10.23 -9.80
N LEU A 11 5.42 -10.68 -10.73
CA LEU A 11 5.31 -10.13 -12.10
C LEU A 11 3.94 -9.51 -12.33
N LEU A 12 3.07 -9.51 -11.30
CA LEU A 12 1.67 -9.09 -11.39
C LEU A 12 1.39 -7.80 -10.62
N ASP A 13 2.00 -7.66 -9.44
CA ASP A 13 1.62 -6.58 -8.51
C ASP A 13 2.13 -5.20 -8.94
N TYR A 14 3.15 -5.15 -9.80
CA TYR A 14 3.65 -3.89 -10.36
C TYR A 14 3.59 -3.96 -11.90
N PRO A 15 2.69 -3.22 -12.56
CA PRO A 15 2.52 -3.29 -14.01
C PRO A 15 3.83 -3.07 -14.79
N GLY A 16 4.19 -4.07 -15.62
CA GLY A 16 5.38 -4.00 -16.48
C GLY A 16 6.73 -4.01 -15.77
N LYS A 17 6.76 -4.43 -14.49
CA LYS A 17 7.98 -4.47 -13.68
C LYS A 17 8.17 -5.83 -13.02
N VAL A 18 9.43 -6.24 -12.87
CA VAL A 18 9.81 -7.33 -11.97
C VAL A 18 9.95 -6.73 -10.58
N ALA A 19 9.10 -7.14 -9.66
CA ALA A 19 9.03 -6.50 -8.35
C ALA A 19 8.99 -7.53 -7.21
N CYS A 20 9.03 -7.03 -5.99
CA CYS A 20 8.62 -7.76 -4.79
C CYS A 20 7.45 -7.03 -4.12
N THR A 21 6.72 -7.74 -3.25
CA THR A 21 5.55 -7.20 -2.57
C THR A 21 5.71 -7.32 -1.06
N LEU A 22 5.49 -6.21 -0.37
CA LEU A 22 5.52 -6.09 1.08
C LEU A 22 4.11 -5.82 1.61
N PHE A 23 3.69 -6.61 2.60
CA PHE A 23 2.35 -6.54 3.16
C PHE A 23 2.37 -5.95 4.57
N SER A 24 1.79 -4.77 4.74
CA SER A 24 1.56 -4.15 6.05
C SER A 24 0.34 -4.75 6.76
N GLY A 25 0.32 -4.72 8.09
CA GLY A 25 -0.82 -5.15 8.88
C GLY A 25 -1.80 -4.02 9.19
N GLY A 26 -3.02 -4.41 9.52
CA GLY A 26 -4.08 -3.48 9.91
C GLY A 26 -4.68 -2.66 8.76
N CYS A 27 -5.95 -2.34 8.90
CA CYS A 27 -6.68 -1.50 7.95
C CYS A 27 -7.81 -0.79 8.70
N ASN A 28 -8.16 0.40 8.25
CA ASN A 28 -9.34 1.11 8.74
C ASN A 28 -10.64 0.65 8.08
N PHE A 29 -10.57 -0.15 6.99
CA PHE A 29 -11.73 -0.74 6.34
C PHE A 29 -11.97 -2.18 6.80
N ARG A 30 -13.21 -2.65 6.64
CA ARG A 30 -13.66 -4.01 6.95
C ARG A 30 -14.43 -4.60 5.77
N CYS A 31 -13.83 -4.51 4.57
CA CYS A 31 -14.45 -4.96 3.34
C CYS A 31 -14.77 -6.47 3.42
N PRO A 32 -16.00 -6.91 3.16
CA PRO A 32 -16.40 -8.32 3.31
C PRO A 32 -15.70 -9.25 2.30
N PHE A 33 -15.16 -8.72 1.21
CA PHE A 33 -14.41 -9.44 0.18
C PHE A 33 -12.89 -9.24 0.30
N CYS A 34 -12.40 -8.82 1.47
CA CYS A 34 -10.96 -8.59 1.66
C CYS A 34 -10.18 -9.90 1.55
N GLN A 35 -9.21 -9.96 0.61
CA GLN A 35 -8.35 -11.13 0.43
C GLN A 35 -7.33 -11.28 1.57
N ASN A 36 -7.01 -10.17 2.27
CA ASN A 36 -6.06 -10.13 3.37
C ASN A 36 -6.78 -10.06 4.74
N GLY A 37 -7.90 -10.78 4.89
CA GLY A 37 -8.77 -10.67 6.06
C GLY A 37 -8.06 -10.83 7.40
N ASN A 38 -7.20 -11.85 7.56
CA ASN A 38 -6.42 -12.07 8.80
C ASN A 38 -5.47 -10.91 9.07
N LEU A 39 -4.73 -10.50 8.05
CA LEU A 39 -3.76 -9.39 8.13
C LEU A 39 -4.42 -8.05 8.51
N VAL A 40 -5.69 -7.88 8.13
CA VAL A 40 -6.49 -6.68 8.43
C VAL A 40 -7.11 -6.72 9.82
N GLN A 41 -7.65 -7.88 10.22
CA GLN A 41 -8.41 -8.02 11.48
C GLN A 41 -7.54 -8.43 12.66
N HIS A 42 -6.54 -9.25 12.41
CA HIS A 42 -5.69 -9.87 13.40
C HIS A 42 -4.21 -9.84 13.00
N PRO A 43 -3.64 -8.66 12.71
CA PRO A 43 -2.23 -8.56 12.31
C PRO A 43 -1.29 -9.13 13.39
N GLU A 44 -1.71 -9.12 14.66
CA GLU A 44 -0.96 -9.69 15.78
C GLU A 44 -0.78 -11.22 15.71
N TRP A 45 -1.54 -11.91 14.85
CA TRP A 45 -1.38 -13.36 14.62
C TRP A 45 -0.34 -13.67 13.56
N GLU A 46 0.01 -12.70 12.75
CA GLU A 46 0.98 -12.85 11.67
C GLU A 46 2.38 -12.49 12.15
N PRO A 47 3.42 -13.20 11.70
CA PRO A 47 4.80 -12.89 12.06
C PRO A 47 5.19 -11.49 11.57
N VAL A 48 6.01 -10.80 12.36
CA VAL A 48 6.63 -9.54 11.92
C VAL A 48 7.95 -9.85 11.26
N ILE A 49 8.14 -9.35 10.04
CA ILE A 49 9.40 -9.48 9.30
C ILE A 49 10.29 -8.30 9.65
N PRO A 50 11.50 -8.55 10.20
CA PRO A 50 12.43 -7.47 10.53
C PRO A 50 12.79 -6.61 9.33
N GLU A 51 12.85 -5.30 9.53
CA GLU A 51 13.20 -4.35 8.46
C GLU A 51 14.57 -4.68 7.86
N GLU A 52 15.51 -5.12 8.69
CA GLU A 52 16.87 -5.51 8.29
C GLU A 52 16.87 -6.69 7.31
N GLU A 53 15.96 -7.66 7.51
CA GLU A 53 15.83 -8.80 6.60
C GLU A 53 15.31 -8.34 5.23
N ILE A 54 14.33 -7.46 5.21
CA ILE A 54 13.76 -6.91 3.98
C ILE A 54 14.86 -6.18 3.20
N PHE A 55 15.56 -5.26 3.84
CA PHE A 55 16.60 -4.47 3.17
C PHE A 55 17.80 -5.32 2.73
N ALA A 56 18.18 -6.34 3.48
CA ALA A 56 19.23 -7.29 3.07
C ALA A 56 18.85 -8.04 1.77
N VAL A 57 17.58 -8.40 1.61
CA VAL A 57 17.09 -9.02 0.37
C VAL A 57 17.06 -8.00 -0.78
N LEU A 58 16.62 -6.79 -0.53
CA LEU A 58 16.58 -5.74 -1.54
C LEU A 58 17.99 -5.41 -2.04
N GLU A 59 18.96 -5.27 -1.13
CA GLU A 59 20.36 -5.02 -1.51
C GLU A 59 20.94 -6.12 -2.42
N LYS A 60 20.69 -7.40 -2.09
CA LYS A 60 21.13 -8.54 -2.91
C LYS A 60 20.47 -8.61 -4.28
N ARG A 61 19.29 -7.99 -4.44
CA ARG A 61 18.49 -8.07 -5.66
C ARG A 61 18.54 -6.81 -6.51
N ARG A 62 19.44 -5.89 -6.24
CA ARG A 62 19.71 -4.74 -7.10
C ARG A 62 20.04 -5.20 -8.51
N GLY A 63 19.41 -4.59 -9.51
CA GLY A 63 19.57 -4.95 -10.93
C GLY A 63 18.81 -6.21 -11.36
N VAL A 64 18.11 -6.89 -10.43
CA VAL A 64 17.20 -8.01 -10.73
C VAL A 64 15.75 -7.57 -10.57
N LEU A 65 15.44 -6.85 -9.49
CA LEU A 65 14.13 -6.25 -9.29
C LEU A 65 14.15 -4.79 -9.76
N ASP A 66 13.07 -4.39 -10.43
CA ASP A 66 12.83 -3.01 -10.85
C ASP A 66 12.18 -2.19 -9.72
N GLY A 67 11.34 -2.84 -8.90
CA GLY A 67 10.54 -2.11 -7.94
C GLY A 67 10.05 -2.92 -6.75
N VAL A 68 9.42 -2.20 -5.83
CA VAL A 68 8.79 -2.72 -4.62
C VAL A 68 7.35 -2.25 -4.57
N CYS A 69 6.42 -3.18 -4.42
CA CYS A 69 5.02 -2.90 -4.14
C CYS A 69 4.80 -2.91 -2.63
N VAL A 70 4.23 -1.85 -2.09
CA VAL A 70 3.81 -1.75 -0.68
C VAL A 70 2.29 -1.81 -0.63
N THR A 71 1.78 -2.83 0.03
CA THR A 71 0.35 -3.19 0.08
C THR A 71 -0.01 -3.79 1.45
N GLY A 72 -1.03 -4.62 1.52
CA GLY A 72 -1.41 -5.41 2.71
C GLY A 72 -2.76 -5.01 3.28
N GLY A 73 -2.78 -4.40 4.47
CA GLY A 73 -3.93 -3.70 5.03
C GLY A 73 -4.08 -2.32 4.38
N GLU A 74 -3.87 -1.26 5.14
CA GLU A 74 -3.78 0.10 4.58
C GLU A 74 -2.44 0.73 4.98
N PRO A 75 -1.46 0.77 4.06
CA PRO A 75 -0.11 1.26 4.36
C PRO A 75 -0.06 2.72 4.84
N THR A 76 -0.99 3.57 4.38
CA THR A 76 -1.01 5.00 4.74
C THR A 76 -1.37 5.25 6.20
N LEU A 77 -1.79 4.23 6.95
CA LEU A 77 -2.02 4.33 8.40
C LEU A 77 -0.73 4.21 9.22
N ASP A 78 0.31 3.60 8.65
CA ASP A 78 1.58 3.44 9.35
C ASP A 78 2.37 4.75 9.35
N PRO A 79 2.71 5.33 10.52
CA PRO A 79 3.43 6.60 10.61
C PRO A 79 4.84 6.54 10.01
N ASP A 80 5.41 5.35 9.91
CA ASP A 80 6.75 5.13 9.35
C ASP A 80 6.77 4.93 7.83
N LEU A 81 5.61 4.94 7.15
CA LEU A 81 5.53 4.69 5.71
C LEU A 81 6.49 5.58 4.91
N GLU A 82 6.48 6.88 5.19
CA GLU A 82 7.32 7.85 4.47
C GLU A 82 8.81 7.51 4.59
N ARG A 83 9.29 7.28 5.81
CA ARG A 83 10.69 6.88 6.08
C ARG A 83 11.04 5.59 5.35
N PHE A 84 10.13 4.62 5.39
CA PHE A 84 10.33 3.29 4.81
C PHE A 84 10.44 3.35 3.28
N VAL A 85 9.52 4.03 2.60
CA VAL A 85 9.58 4.17 1.13
C VAL A 85 10.78 5.02 0.69
N THR A 86 11.18 6.01 1.49
CA THR A 86 12.39 6.80 1.22
C THR A 86 13.62 5.90 1.17
N LYS A 87 13.80 5.01 2.14
CA LYS A 87 14.90 4.04 2.14
C LYS A 87 14.87 3.12 0.92
N ILE A 88 13.69 2.68 0.48
CA ILE A 88 13.55 1.87 -0.74
C ILE A 88 14.01 2.67 -1.98
N LYS A 89 13.61 3.94 -2.06
CA LYS A 89 14.04 4.84 -3.15
C LYS A 89 15.55 5.06 -3.15
N GLU A 90 16.19 5.21 -1.99
CA GLU A 90 17.64 5.35 -1.84
C GLU A 90 18.40 4.13 -2.37
N LEU A 91 17.81 2.94 -2.34
CA LEU A 91 18.35 1.74 -2.97
C LEU A 91 18.23 1.74 -4.51
N GLY A 92 17.52 2.70 -5.09
CA GLY A 92 17.31 2.85 -6.53
C GLY A 92 16.08 2.13 -7.07
N TYR A 93 15.19 1.63 -6.22
CA TYR A 93 13.96 0.96 -6.64
C TYR A 93 12.84 1.94 -6.98
N LEU A 94 11.99 1.52 -7.91
CA LEU A 94 10.66 2.12 -8.08
C LEU A 94 9.75 1.65 -6.95
N VAL A 95 8.87 2.54 -6.49
CA VAL A 95 7.90 2.22 -5.43
C VAL A 95 6.48 2.32 -5.96
N LYS A 96 5.71 1.23 -5.84
CA LYS A 96 4.27 1.22 -6.02
C LYS A 96 3.58 1.17 -4.66
N LEU A 97 2.56 1.99 -4.48
CA LEU A 97 1.73 2.00 -3.28
C LEU A 97 0.30 1.59 -3.64
N ASP A 98 -0.19 0.54 -2.99
CA ASP A 98 -1.60 0.17 -3.01
C ASP A 98 -2.28 0.78 -1.78
N THR A 99 -3.38 1.50 -2.01
CA THR A 99 -4.09 2.21 -0.93
C THR A 99 -5.59 2.24 -1.15
N ASN A 100 -6.34 2.30 -0.07
CA ASN A 100 -7.78 2.54 -0.12
C ASN A 100 -8.12 4.05 -0.27
N GLY A 101 -7.11 4.93 -0.28
CA GLY A 101 -7.26 6.37 -0.47
C GLY A 101 -7.84 7.14 0.73
N TYR A 102 -7.95 6.52 1.91
CA TYR A 102 -8.53 7.18 3.10
C TYR A 102 -7.70 8.35 3.62
N ARG A 103 -6.40 8.35 3.38
CA ARG A 103 -5.45 9.38 3.80
C ARG A 103 -4.90 10.17 2.59
N PRO A 104 -5.73 10.97 1.91
CA PRO A 104 -5.34 11.67 0.69
C PRO A 104 -4.19 12.66 0.91
N GLU A 105 -4.07 13.23 2.11
CA GLU A 105 -2.98 14.15 2.47
C GLU A 105 -1.62 13.44 2.49
N ILE A 106 -1.57 12.20 2.97
CA ILE A 106 -0.35 11.39 2.97
C ILE A 106 0.03 11.01 1.55
N LEU A 107 -0.96 10.52 0.78
CA LEU A 107 -0.77 10.15 -0.61
C LEU A 107 -0.24 11.32 -1.44
N LYS A 108 -0.87 12.50 -1.32
CA LYS A 108 -0.46 13.72 -2.00
C LYS A 108 1.00 14.07 -1.68
N LYS A 109 1.37 14.07 -0.40
CA LYS A 109 2.75 14.35 0.05
C LYS A 109 3.75 13.39 -0.60
N LEU A 110 3.48 12.07 -0.56
CA LEU A 110 4.40 11.07 -1.11
C LEU A 110 4.57 11.20 -2.63
N VAL A 111 3.52 11.59 -3.35
CA VAL A 111 3.58 11.86 -4.79
C VAL A 111 4.38 13.13 -5.10
N GLU A 112 4.08 14.24 -4.42
CA GLU A 112 4.75 15.53 -4.62
C GLU A 112 6.26 15.44 -4.31
N GLU A 113 6.63 14.67 -3.28
CA GLU A 113 8.01 14.43 -2.90
C GLU A 113 8.70 13.31 -3.71
N LYS A 114 8.03 12.76 -4.73
CA LYS A 114 8.54 11.68 -5.61
C LYS A 114 9.03 10.44 -4.85
N LYS A 115 8.40 10.14 -3.72
CA LYS A 115 8.71 8.96 -2.89
C LYS A 115 8.01 7.69 -3.40
N ILE A 116 6.97 7.86 -4.22
CA ILE A 116 6.26 6.79 -4.90
C ILE A 116 6.16 7.09 -6.40
N ASP A 117 6.26 6.06 -7.23
CA ASP A 117 6.28 6.16 -8.70
C ASP A 117 4.96 5.67 -9.31
N TYR A 118 4.20 4.86 -8.59
CA TYR A 118 2.92 4.33 -9.03
C TYR A 118 1.95 4.22 -7.85
N VAL A 119 0.71 4.61 -8.06
CA VAL A 119 -0.37 4.45 -7.10
C VAL A 119 -1.46 3.58 -7.69
N ALA A 120 -1.83 2.53 -6.98
CA ALA A 120 -3.06 1.81 -7.23
C ALA A 120 -4.05 2.12 -6.10
N MET A 121 -5.10 2.86 -6.42
CA MET A 121 -6.15 3.19 -5.47
C MET A 121 -7.40 2.36 -5.75
N ASP A 122 -7.81 1.60 -4.76
CA ASP A 122 -9.00 0.76 -4.83
C ASP A 122 -10.27 1.55 -4.55
N ILE A 123 -11.11 1.70 -5.57
CA ILE A 123 -12.48 2.20 -5.40
C ILE A 123 -13.40 1.00 -5.13
N LYS A 124 -13.86 0.88 -3.89
CA LYS A 124 -14.55 -0.32 -3.41
C LYS A 124 -16.07 -0.35 -3.70
N ASN A 125 -16.71 0.81 -3.87
CA ASN A 125 -18.14 0.93 -4.16
C ASN A 125 -18.48 2.34 -4.69
N ALA A 126 -19.72 2.53 -5.13
CA ALA A 126 -20.24 3.85 -5.44
C ALA A 126 -20.23 4.76 -4.18
N PRO A 127 -20.03 6.08 -4.32
CA PRO A 127 -19.90 6.99 -3.18
C PRO A 127 -21.05 6.89 -2.16
N SER A 128 -22.30 6.73 -2.63
CA SER A 128 -23.49 6.61 -1.78
C SER A 128 -23.56 5.33 -0.94
N ARG A 129 -22.84 4.28 -1.35
CA ARG A 129 -22.83 2.97 -0.70
C ARG A 129 -21.44 2.60 -0.14
N TYR A 130 -20.54 3.54 -0.15
CA TYR A 130 -19.14 3.25 0.22
C TYR A 130 -19.00 2.76 1.66
N GLY A 131 -19.78 3.33 2.58
CA GLY A 131 -19.79 2.93 3.99
C GLY A 131 -20.21 1.48 4.23
N GLU A 132 -21.11 0.93 3.38
CA GLU A 132 -21.51 -0.47 3.46
C GLU A 132 -20.32 -1.41 3.22
N THR A 133 -19.48 -1.05 2.23
CA THR A 133 -18.28 -1.83 1.89
C THR A 133 -17.13 -1.58 2.87
N ALA A 134 -16.90 -0.33 3.26
CA ALA A 134 -15.85 0.03 4.20
C ALA A 134 -16.11 -0.48 5.62
N GLY A 135 -17.36 -0.80 5.96
CA GLY A 135 -17.75 -1.31 7.28
C GLY A 135 -17.89 -0.23 8.35
N PHE A 136 -18.00 1.05 7.97
CA PHE A 136 -18.28 2.17 8.87
C PHE A 136 -18.89 3.36 8.12
N PRO A 137 -19.59 4.27 8.82
CA PRO A 137 -20.16 5.47 8.19
C PRO A 137 -19.06 6.35 7.60
N MET A 138 -19.14 6.61 6.29
CA MET A 138 -18.19 7.47 5.60
C MET A 138 -18.60 8.94 5.71
N SER A 139 -17.63 9.80 5.97
CA SER A 139 -17.90 11.23 5.94
C SER A 139 -18.19 11.71 4.50
N PRO A 140 -19.05 12.73 4.30
CA PRO A 140 -19.31 13.30 2.97
C PRO A 140 -18.06 13.84 2.26
N ARG A 141 -17.00 14.12 3.02
CA ARG A 141 -15.72 14.59 2.50
C ARG A 141 -14.98 13.48 1.75
N TYR A 142 -15.03 12.23 2.25
CA TYR A 142 -14.38 11.10 1.61
C TYR A 142 -15.08 10.69 0.30
N SER A 143 -16.40 10.64 0.30
CA SER A 143 -17.17 10.30 -0.91
C SER A 143 -16.93 11.29 -2.07
N ARG A 144 -16.63 12.56 -1.77
CA ARG A 144 -16.25 13.57 -2.77
C ARG A 144 -14.83 13.39 -3.32
N ASN A 145 -13.90 12.92 -2.50
CA ASN A 145 -12.52 12.66 -2.95
C ASN A 145 -12.46 11.48 -3.94
N CYS A 146 -13.32 10.48 -3.78
CA CYS A 146 -13.41 9.36 -4.73
C CYS A 146 -14.00 9.77 -6.10
N SER A 147 -14.81 10.83 -6.17
CA SER A 147 -15.38 11.33 -7.43
C SER A 147 -14.42 12.25 -8.22
N GLY A 148 -13.31 12.67 -7.62
CA GLY A 148 -12.30 13.54 -8.24
C GLY A 148 -11.13 12.82 -8.91
N VAL A 149 -11.06 11.49 -8.83
CA VAL A 149 -10.03 10.70 -9.50
C VAL A 149 -10.45 10.42 -10.93
N SER A 150 -10.22 11.38 -11.82
CA SER A 150 -10.24 11.09 -13.25
C SER A 150 -9.00 10.26 -13.60
N SER A 151 -9.23 9.07 -14.15
CA SER A 151 -8.20 8.25 -14.75
C SER A 151 -7.46 9.04 -15.83
N HIS A 152 -6.23 9.44 -15.54
CA HIS A 152 -5.30 9.77 -16.60
C HIS A 152 -4.61 8.46 -16.99
N THR A 153 -5.10 7.88 -18.08
CA THR A 153 -4.43 6.83 -18.87
C THR A 153 -3.12 7.33 -19.42
#